data_63e3f631b1d348266d5b00c0bb1bb15b
#
_entry.id   63e3f631b1d348266d5b00c0bb1bb15b
#
_cell.length_a   1.000
_cell.length_b   1.000
_cell.length_c   1.000
_cell.angle_alpha   90.00
_cell.angle_beta   90.00
_cell.angle_gamma   90.00
#
_symmetry.space_group_name_H-M   'P 1'
#
loop_
_entity.id
_entity.type
_entity.pdbx_description
1 polymer ?
#
loop_
_entity_poly.entity_id
_entity_poly.type
_entity_poly.pdbx_seq_one_letter_code
_entity_poly.pdbx_strand_id
1 'polypeptide(L)'
;MHPLKKIISLFVLAVLVLASCSSNQVDKSRGEAFKQYETIIRWSQWDAAADFIAPEYLEEHPISRLDMDRLRLFKVTSYTVRSAAVFDEGMTARQEVEIKLFNANQAVERTIIDQQEWRYNEEAKRWLLHSGLPDPTKRY
;
A
#
# COMPACT_ATOMS: atom_id res chain seq x y z
N MET A 1 -42.82 29.74 9.62
CA MET A 1 -41.71 29.61 10.59
C MET A 1 -41.07 28.23 10.65
N HIS A 2 -41.74 27.17 10.23
CA HIS A 2 -41.20 25.84 10.27
C HIS A 2 -40.52 25.29 8.99
N PRO A 3 -40.64 25.87 7.80
CA PRO A 3 -39.99 25.35 6.59
C PRO A 3 -38.47 25.49 6.61
N LEU A 4 -37.94 26.56 7.21
CA LEU A 4 -36.50 26.82 7.26
C LEU A 4 -35.76 25.77 8.11
N LYS A 5 -36.31 25.35 9.25
CA LYS A 5 -35.76 24.28 10.09
C LYS A 5 -35.76 22.93 9.41
N LYS A 6 -36.78 22.62 8.61
CA LYS A 6 -36.86 21.38 7.81
C LYS A 6 -35.85 21.38 6.67
N ILE A 7 -35.64 22.53 6.01
CA ILE A 7 -34.64 22.68 4.95
C ILE A 7 -33.21 22.52 5.50
N ILE A 8 -32.90 23.13 6.65
CA ILE A 8 -31.62 23.00 7.30
C ILE A 8 -31.38 21.56 7.75
N SER A 9 -32.38 20.89 8.32
CA SER A 9 -32.28 19.49 8.72
C SER A 9 -32.05 18.55 7.54
N LEU A 10 -32.72 18.80 6.40
CA LEU A 10 -32.54 18.04 5.18
C LEU A 10 -31.13 18.23 4.57
N PHE A 11 -30.60 19.43 4.65
CA PHE A 11 -29.26 19.74 4.15
C PHE A 11 -28.16 19.09 4.99
N VAL A 12 -28.31 19.07 6.32
CA VAL A 12 -27.39 18.38 7.24
C VAL A 12 -27.41 16.89 7.01
N LEU A 13 -28.58 16.30 6.79
CA LEU A 13 -28.71 14.87 6.49
C LEU A 13 -28.06 14.49 5.15
N ALA A 14 -28.19 15.33 4.12
CA ALA A 14 -27.57 15.12 2.83
C ALA A 14 -26.05 15.18 2.88
N VAL A 15 -25.46 16.06 3.68
CA VAL A 15 -23.99 16.15 3.87
C VAL A 15 -23.44 14.93 4.57
N LEU A 16 -24.17 14.40 5.56
CA LEU A 16 -23.76 13.17 6.27
C LEU A 16 -23.75 11.92 5.37
N VAL A 17 -24.69 11.82 4.44
CA VAL A 17 -24.75 10.69 3.47
C VAL A 17 -23.60 10.76 2.47
N LEU A 18 -23.18 11.93 2.03
CA LEU A 18 -22.05 12.10 1.11
C LEU A 18 -20.71 11.73 1.75
N ALA A 19 -20.52 12.03 3.04
CA ALA A 19 -19.31 11.69 3.78
C ALA A 19 -19.16 10.16 3.97
N SER A 20 -20.25 9.43 4.19
CA SER A 20 -20.20 7.97 4.35
C SER A 20 -19.90 7.22 3.05
N CYS A 21 -20.32 7.73 1.89
CA CYS A 21 -20.01 7.12 0.59
C CYS A 21 -18.52 7.23 0.23
N SER A 22 -17.85 8.33 0.58
CA SER A 22 -16.42 8.52 0.26
C SER A 22 -15.52 7.63 1.11
N SER A 23 -15.81 7.43 2.40
CA SER A 23 -15.04 6.54 3.28
C SER A 23 -15.08 5.07 2.82
N ASN A 24 -16.25 4.58 2.42
CA ASN A 24 -16.39 3.22 1.90
C ASN A 24 -15.59 2.99 0.61
N GLN A 25 -15.47 4.00 -0.24
CA GLN A 25 -14.69 3.91 -1.47
C GLN A 25 -13.18 3.86 -1.19
N VAL A 26 -12.68 4.64 -0.23
CA VAL A 26 -11.28 4.61 0.19
C VAL A 26 -10.93 3.25 0.78
N ASP A 27 -11.76 2.69 1.64
CA ASP A 27 -11.56 1.36 2.23
C ASP A 27 -11.55 0.25 1.18
N LYS A 28 -12.46 0.28 0.23
CA LYS A 28 -12.52 -0.67 -0.89
C LYS A 28 -11.25 -0.56 -1.74
N SER A 29 -10.86 0.65 -2.11
CA SER A 29 -9.65 0.88 -2.92
C SER A 29 -8.38 0.44 -2.21
N ARG A 30 -8.32 0.53 -0.85
CA ARG A 30 -7.21 0.00 -0.05
C ARG A 30 -7.09 -1.51 -0.21
N GLY A 31 -8.19 -2.24 -0.04
CA GLY A 31 -8.21 -3.69 -0.19
C GLY A 31 -7.78 -4.13 -1.60
N GLU A 32 -8.23 -3.43 -2.62
CA GLU A 32 -7.83 -3.69 -4.01
C GLU A 32 -6.35 -3.44 -4.25
N ALA A 33 -5.82 -2.30 -3.75
CA ALA A 33 -4.40 -1.96 -3.88
C ALA A 33 -3.49 -2.98 -3.19
N PHE A 34 -3.84 -3.40 -1.96
CA PHE A 34 -3.08 -4.38 -1.21
C PHE A 34 -3.07 -5.75 -1.90
N LYS A 35 -4.21 -6.20 -2.39
CA LYS A 35 -4.32 -7.47 -3.13
C LYS A 35 -3.52 -7.43 -4.44
N GLN A 36 -3.57 -6.31 -5.14
CA GLN A 36 -2.80 -6.12 -6.37
C GLN A 36 -1.30 -6.12 -6.08
N TYR A 37 -0.85 -5.39 -5.07
CA TYR A 37 0.55 -5.35 -4.65
C TYR A 37 1.05 -6.72 -4.19
N GLU A 38 0.29 -7.43 -3.35
CA GLU A 38 0.58 -8.81 -2.96
C GLU A 38 0.80 -9.71 -4.19
N THR A 39 -0.11 -9.65 -5.15
CA THR A 39 -0.03 -10.44 -6.39
C THR A 39 1.25 -10.14 -7.17
N ILE A 40 1.58 -8.85 -7.33
CA ILE A 40 2.78 -8.38 -8.02
C ILE A 40 4.06 -8.88 -7.32
N ILE A 41 4.12 -8.75 -6.00
CA ILE A 41 5.27 -9.24 -5.21
C ILE A 41 5.38 -10.76 -5.28
N ARG A 42 4.29 -11.51 -5.14
CA ARG A 42 4.29 -12.98 -5.22
C ARG A 42 4.82 -13.49 -6.56
N TRP A 43 4.58 -12.76 -7.64
CA TRP A 43 5.10 -13.08 -8.97
C TRP A 43 6.47 -12.45 -9.26
N SER A 44 7.09 -11.82 -8.25
CA SER A 44 8.41 -11.17 -8.36
C SER A 44 8.49 -10.13 -9.47
N GLN A 45 7.39 -9.41 -9.68
CA GLN A 45 7.29 -8.33 -10.69
C GLN A 45 7.77 -7.02 -10.08
N TRP A 46 9.05 -6.90 -9.83
CA TRP A 46 9.65 -5.79 -9.07
C TRP A 46 9.46 -4.43 -9.75
N ASP A 47 9.52 -4.37 -11.07
CA ASP A 47 9.28 -3.13 -11.81
C ASP A 47 7.84 -2.62 -11.62
N ALA A 48 6.87 -3.51 -11.68
CA ALA A 48 5.47 -3.18 -11.41
C ALA A 48 5.23 -2.80 -9.94
N ALA A 49 5.95 -3.41 -9.00
CA ALA A 49 5.88 -3.04 -7.60
C ALA A 49 6.41 -1.61 -7.35
N ALA A 50 7.42 -1.17 -8.07
CA ALA A 50 7.96 0.18 -7.98
C ALA A 50 6.93 1.27 -8.35
N ASP A 51 5.95 0.96 -9.19
CA ASP A 51 4.88 1.89 -9.58
C ASP A 51 3.93 2.25 -8.42
N PHE A 52 3.97 1.49 -7.32
CA PHE A 52 3.20 1.80 -6.11
C PHE A 52 3.91 2.80 -5.19
N ILE A 53 5.19 3.07 -5.39
CA ILE A 53 5.95 3.94 -4.50
C ILE A 53 5.54 5.39 -4.74
N ALA A 54 5.32 6.12 -3.65
CA ALA A 54 5.01 7.54 -3.72
C ALA A 54 6.17 8.32 -4.36
N PRO A 55 5.89 9.25 -5.30
CA PRO A 55 6.92 10.06 -5.93
C PRO A 55 7.79 10.83 -4.92
N GLU A 56 7.19 11.41 -3.88
CA GLU A 56 7.90 12.11 -2.82
C GLU A 56 8.83 11.20 -2.01
N TYR A 57 8.46 9.92 -1.83
CA TYR A 57 9.36 8.95 -1.20
C TYR A 57 10.58 8.65 -2.10
N LEU A 58 10.38 8.53 -3.41
CA LEU A 58 11.46 8.29 -4.38
C LEU A 58 12.42 9.48 -4.53
N GLU A 59 11.95 10.72 -4.31
CA GLU A 59 12.82 11.89 -4.30
C GLU A 59 13.85 11.81 -3.17
N GLU A 60 13.44 11.35 -1.99
CA GLU A 60 14.31 11.18 -0.82
C GLU A 60 15.09 9.86 -0.83
N HIS A 61 14.51 8.82 -1.42
CA HIS A 61 15.04 7.45 -1.45
C HIS A 61 15.03 6.91 -2.87
N PRO A 62 15.85 7.44 -3.78
CA PRO A 62 15.87 7.00 -5.17
C PRO A 62 16.32 5.54 -5.28
N ILE A 63 15.66 4.78 -6.14
CA ILE A 63 16.02 3.41 -6.46
C ILE A 63 16.96 3.44 -7.66
N SER A 64 18.19 3.01 -7.48
CA SER A 64 19.14 2.95 -8.58
C SER A 64 18.84 1.78 -9.53
N ARG A 65 19.36 1.86 -10.74
CA ARG A 65 19.30 0.73 -11.69
C ARG A 65 19.93 -0.53 -11.08
N LEU A 66 21.02 -0.37 -10.36
CA LEU A 66 21.71 -1.48 -9.70
C LEU A 66 20.83 -2.15 -8.64
N ASP A 67 20.07 -1.37 -7.86
CA ASP A 67 19.15 -1.92 -6.87
C ASP A 67 18.04 -2.72 -7.53
N MET A 68 17.48 -2.23 -8.63
CA MET A 68 16.48 -2.97 -9.40
C MET A 68 17.05 -4.24 -10.03
N ASP A 69 18.25 -4.19 -10.57
CA ASP A 69 18.93 -5.36 -11.15
C ASP A 69 19.19 -6.44 -10.09
N ARG A 70 19.53 -6.04 -8.86
CA ARG A 70 19.67 -6.95 -7.71
C ARG A 70 18.33 -7.56 -7.31
N LEU A 71 17.27 -6.77 -7.21
CA LEU A 71 15.93 -7.27 -6.88
C LEU A 71 15.44 -8.32 -7.88
N ARG A 72 15.69 -8.13 -9.16
CA ARG A 72 15.28 -9.07 -10.21
C ARG A 72 15.91 -10.46 -10.07
N LEU A 73 17.00 -10.59 -9.31
CA LEU A 73 17.59 -11.89 -8.98
C LEU A 73 16.79 -12.65 -7.92
N PHE A 74 15.91 -11.99 -7.19
CA PHE A 74 15.11 -12.64 -6.16
C PHE A 74 13.75 -13.09 -6.67
N LYS A 75 13.38 -14.31 -6.29
CA LYS A 75 12.08 -14.91 -6.56
C LYS A 75 11.34 -15.14 -5.25
N VAL A 76 10.12 -14.62 -5.18
CA VAL A 76 9.27 -14.78 -4.00
C VAL A 76 8.59 -16.13 -4.02
N THR A 77 8.60 -16.83 -2.89
CA THR A 77 7.94 -18.12 -2.69
C THR A 77 6.72 -18.00 -1.78
N SER A 78 6.68 -17.00 -0.90
CA SER A 78 5.56 -16.78 0.02
C SER A 78 5.43 -15.30 0.39
N TYR A 79 4.19 -14.87 0.58
CA TYR A 79 3.83 -13.53 1.07
C TYR A 79 2.72 -13.71 2.11
N THR A 80 2.98 -13.34 3.35
CA THR A 80 2.04 -13.54 4.47
C THR A 80 1.93 -12.26 5.28
N VAL A 81 0.75 -11.67 5.30
CA VAL A 81 0.46 -10.51 6.17
C VAL A 81 0.40 -10.99 7.62
N ARG A 82 1.29 -10.49 8.47
CA ARG A 82 1.39 -10.81 9.90
C ARG A 82 0.50 -9.91 10.74
N SER A 83 0.49 -8.62 10.41
CA SER A 83 -0.35 -7.62 11.06
C SER A 83 -0.72 -6.50 10.09
N ALA A 84 -1.84 -5.87 10.36
CA ALA A 84 -2.30 -4.70 9.63
C ALA A 84 -3.03 -3.75 10.58
N ALA A 85 -2.84 -2.45 10.38
CA ALA A 85 -3.52 -1.41 11.15
C ALA A 85 -3.83 -0.21 10.25
N VAL A 86 -4.90 0.50 10.57
CA VAL A 86 -5.37 1.67 9.83
C VAL A 86 -5.38 2.87 10.76
N PHE A 87 -4.92 4.01 10.26
CA PHE A 87 -4.76 5.27 10.99
C PHE A 87 -5.34 6.42 10.21
N ASP A 88 -5.34 7.60 10.82
CA ASP A 88 -5.70 8.86 10.16
C ASP A 88 -7.05 8.78 9.45
N GLU A 89 -8.07 8.33 10.18
CA GLU A 89 -9.45 8.20 9.67
C GLU A 89 -9.55 7.35 8.39
N GLY A 90 -8.68 6.33 8.27
CA GLY A 90 -8.65 5.43 7.13
C GLY A 90 -7.72 5.84 5.99
N MET A 91 -6.96 6.93 6.12
CA MET A 91 -6.10 7.48 5.07
C MET A 91 -4.67 6.96 5.10
N THR A 92 -4.26 6.31 6.20
CA THR A 92 -2.95 5.66 6.36
C THR A 92 -3.14 4.23 6.82
N ALA A 93 -2.36 3.32 6.28
CA ALA A 93 -2.34 1.92 6.71
C ALA A 93 -0.91 1.42 6.84
N ARG A 94 -0.68 0.54 7.80
CA ARG A 94 0.59 -0.16 7.97
C ARG A 94 0.35 -1.66 7.95
N GLN A 95 1.26 -2.37 7.29
CA GLN A 95 1.29 -3.82 7.29
C GLN A 95 2.69 -4.31 7.65
N GLU A 96 2.75 -5.36 8.45
CA GLU A 96 3.95 -6.17 8.59
C GLU A 96 3.76 -7.45 7.78
N VAL A 97 4.64 -7.68 6.82
CA VAL A 97 4.52 -8.79 5.88
C VAL A 97 5.75 -9.66 5.95
N GLU A 98 5.55 -10.95 6.19
CA GLU A 98 6.61 -11.95 6.04
C GLU A 98 6.70 -12.37 4.57
N ILE A 99 7.87 -12.20 3.99
CA ILE A 99 8.15 -12.61 2.61
C ILE A 99 9.27 -13.65 2.63
N LYS A 100 9.00 -14.81 2.03
CA LYS A 100 10.02 -15.80 1.73
C LYS A 100 10.44 -15.67 0.28
N LEU A 101 11.74 -15.67 0.05
CA LEU A 101 12.32 -15.48 -1.27
C LEU A 101 13.69 -16.16 -1.35
N PHE A 102 14.15 -16.39 -2.57
CA PHE A 102 15.48 -16.94 -2.82
C PHE A 102 16.16 -16.18 -3.95
N ASN A 103 17.49 -16.11 -3.90
CA ASN A 103 18.28 -15.62 -5.01
C ASN A 103 18.38 -16.70 -6.07
N ALA A 104 17.99 -16.39 -7.32
CA ALA A 104 17.99 -17.34 -8.43
C ALA A 104 19.35 -18.02 -8.69
N ASN A 105 20.45 -17.34 -8.33
CA ASN A 105 21.82 -17.85 -8.51
C ASN A 105 22.30 -18.75 -7.36
N GLN A 106 21.68 -18.67 -6.18
CA GLN A 106 22.16 -19.35 -4.96
C GLN A 106 21.19 -20.42 -4.45
N ALA A 107 19.93 -20.40 -4.87
CA ALA A 107 18.86 -21.32 -4.45
C ALA A 107 18.69 -21.47 -2.92
N VAL A 108 19.08 -20.46 -2.15
CA VAL A 108 18.93 -20.42 -0.69
C VAL A 108 17.73 -19.54 -0.35
N GLU A 109 16.70 -20.13 0.27
CA GLU A 109 15.52 -19.39 0.73
C GLU A 109 15.87 -18.53 1.95
N ARG A 110 15.39 -17.30 1.94
CA ARG A 110 15.46 -16.34 3.04
C ARG A 110 14.06 -15.91 3.43
N THR A 111 13.92 -15.55 4.69
CA THR A 111 12.72 -14.90 5.21
C THR A 111 13.06 -13.46 5.58
N ILE A 112 12.29 -12.52 5.09
CA ILE A 112 12.39 -11.11 5.45
C ILE A 112 11.06 -10.62 6.01
N ILE A 113 11.12 -9.60 6.85
CA ILE A 113 9.94 -8.88 7.33
C ILE A 113 9.91 -7.52 6.66
N ASP A 114 8.88 -7.29 5.87
CA ASP A 114 8.66 -6.05 5.15
C ASP A 114 7.66 -5.18 5.92
N GLN A 115 8.13 -4.03 6.39
CA GLN A 115 7.31 -3.04 7.10
C GLN A 115 6.77 -2.05 6.08
N GLN A 116 5.50 -2.17 5.76
CA GLN A 116 4.85 -1.35 4.74
C GLN A 116 4.07 -0.21 5.38
N GLU A 117 4.26 1.00 4.88
CA GLU A 117 3.42 2.15 5.16
C GLU A 117 2.74 2.62 3.88
N TRP A 118 1.42 2.67 3.91
CA TRP A 118 0.57 3.07 2.80
C TRP A 118 -0.18 4.34 3.13
N ARG A 119 -0.27 5.26 2.19
CA ARG A 119 -1.06 6.47 2.33
C ARG A 119 -1.94 6.66 1.11
N TYR A 120 -3.20 7.04 1.36
CA TYR A 120 -4.12 7.39 0.29
C TYR A 120 -3.77 8.77 -0.26
N ASN A 121 -3.54 8.85 -1.56
CA ASN A 121 -3.34 10.11 -2.27
C ASN A 121 -4.69 10.57 -2.83
N GLU A 122 -5.25 11.65 -2.29
CA GLU A 122 -6.57 12.16 -2.66
C GLU A 122 -6.59 12.74 -4.08
N GLU A 123 -5.49 13.32 -4.53
CA GLU A 123 -5.36 13.89 -5.88
C GLU A 123 -5.30 12.78 -6.94
N ALA A 124 -4.44 11.79 -6.75
CA ALA A 124 -4.32 10.63 -7.63
C ALA A 124 -5.41 9.58 -7.41
N LYS A 125 -6.19 9.67 -6.32
CA LYS A 125 -7.23 8.73 -5.90
C LYS A 125 -6.73 7.27 -5.83
N ARG A 126 -5.56 7.09 -5.26
CA ARG A 126 -4.93 5.77 -5.12
C ARG A 126 -4.08 5.66 -3.86
N TRP A 127 -3.87 4.43 -3.43
CA TRP A 127 -2.96 4.11 -2.35
C TRP A 127 -1.52 4.02 -2.87
N LEU A 128 -0.60 4.71 -2.17
CA LEU A 128 0.82 4.74 -2.51
C LEU A 128 1.66 4.26 -1.33
N LEU A 129 2.76 3.59 -1.66
CA LEU A 129 3.71 3.03 -0.70
C LEU A 129 4.74 4.09 -0.29
N HIS A 130 4.88 4.33 1.01
CA HIS A 130 5.81 5.28 1.62
C HIS A 130 6.94 4.59 2.41
N SER A 131 7.21 3.33 2.14
CA SER A 131 8.24 2.54 2.84
C SER A 131 9.25 1.86 1.91
N GLY A 132 9.13 2.09 0.60
CA GLY A 132 9.98 1.48 -0.41
C GLY A 132 9.62 0.01 -0.70
N LEU A 133 10.41 -0.61 -1.56
CA LEU A 133 10.28 -2.02 -1.91
C LEU A 133 10.85 -2.92 -0.80
N PRO A 134 10.42 -4.21 -0.73
CA PRO A 134 11.06 -5.19 0.13
C PRO A 134 12.56 -5.25 -0.09
N ASP A 135 13.32 -5.31 1.00
CA ASP A 135 14.79 -5.34 0.97
C ASP A 135 15.31 -6.74 1.34
N PRO A 136 15.76 -7.54 0.34
CA PRO A 136 16.27 -8.89 0.59
C PRO A 136 17.59 -8.93 1.37
N THR A 137 18.25 -7.80 1.56
CA THR A 137 19.52 -7.71 2.28
C THR A 137 19.35 -7.56 3.79
N LYS A 138 18.17 -7.12 4.23
CA LYS A 138 17.88 -7.01 5.66
C LYS A 138 17.77 -8.39 6.27
N ARG A 139 18.57 -8.61 7.31
CA ARG A 139 18.49 -9.80 8.16
C ARG A 139 17.77 -9.42 9.45
N TYR A 140 16.83 -10.24 9.85
CA TYR A 140 16.11 -10.14 11.12
C TYR A 140 16.46 -11.34 12.00
#